data_3805677a3fb286a3686ef3c64a039769
#
_entry.id   3805677a3fb286a3686ef3c64a039769
#
_cell.length_a   1.000
_cell.length_b   1.000
_cell.length_c   1.000
_cell.angle_alpha   90.00
_cell.angle_beta   90.00
_cell.angle_gamma   90.00
#
_symmetry.space_group_name_H-M   'P 1'
#
loop_
_entity.id
_entity.type
_entity.pdbx_description
1 polymer ?
#
loop_
_entity_poly.entity_id
_entity_poly.type
_entity_poly.pdbx_seq_one_letter_code
_entity_poly.pdbx_strand_id
1 'polypeptide(L)'
;MSKIEVNEIVKASGSTLTIGGSGTAVSLGSGATQTGFGRSGAVDWETTIKTGDFTAENGKGYFINTTGGVITLTLPASPSAGNIIAIKDYARKFGTNKLTIARNGSKMDGEEQNFDFTADGSSATIIFMDTTKGWSFINDDEVGSMGTKFVTASGGNATLTSGNFKTHIFTSPGNFVVSDAGNTAGSNTLDYVIVAGGGGGGRGGSPAYMG
;
A
#
# COMPACT_ATOMS: atom_id res chain seq x y z
N MET A 1 -44.11 31.45 -12.47
CA MET A 1 -43.20 30.28 -12.49
C MET A 1 -44.04 29.03 -12.78
N SER A 2 -43.65 28.28 -13.77
CA SER A 2 -44.32 26.97 -14.03
C SER A 2 -43.73 25.93 -13.10
N LYS A 3 -44.58 25.14 -12.44
CA LYS A 3 -44.19 24.02 -11.56
C LYS A 3 -44.75 22.74 -12.14
N ILE A 4 -43.95 21.72 -12.20
CA ILE A 4 -44.34 20.35 -12.57
C ILE A 4 -44.17 19.48 -11.33
N GLU A 5 -45.23 18.89 -10.86
CA GLU A 5 -45.22 17.95 -9.73
C GLU A 5 -45.48 16.56 -10.26
N VAL A 6 -44.52 15.65 -10.07
CA VAL A 6 -44.61 14.26 -10.49
C VAL A 6 -44.00 13.37 -9.41
N ASN A 7 -44.55 12.15 -9.23
CA ASN A 7 -44.00 11.19 -8.28
C ASN A 7 -42.76 10.49 -8.81
N GLU A 8 -42.64 10.38 -10.14
CA GLU A 8 -41.50 9.70 -10.79
C GLU A 8 -41.29 10.28 -12.17
N ILE A 9 -40.04 10.40 -12.57
CA ILE A 9 -39.62 10.75 -13.93
C ILE A 9 -38.80 9.60 -14.47
N VAL A 10 -39.37 8.87 -15.41
CA VAL A 10 -38.68 7.77 -16.11
C VAL A 10 -38.52 8.09 -17.59
N LYS A 11 -37.48 7.54 -18.19
CA LYS A 11 -37.29 7.65 -19.63
C LYS A 11 -38.27 6.73 -20.38
N ALA A 12 -38.82 7.20 -21.48
CA ALA A 12 -39.72 6.41 -22.31
C ALA A 12 -38.96 5.38 -23.17
N SER A 13 -37.73 5.71 -23.62
CA SER A 13 -36.88 4.83 -24.41
C SER A 13 -35.41 5.29 -24.34
N GLY A 14 -34.47 4.44 -24.81
CA GLY A 14 -33.04 4.78 -24.81
C GLY A 14 -32.36 4.59 -23.46
N SER A 15 -31.09 4.97 -23.33
CA SER A 15 -30.24 4.76 -22.13
C SER A 15 -30.06 6.02 -21.27
N THR A 16 -30.50 7.19 -21.72
CA THR A 16 -30.21 8.48 -21.05
C THR A 16 -31.50 9.26 -20.79
N LEU A 17 -31.66 9.75 -19.56
CA LEU A 17 -32.59 10.80 -19.20
C LEU A 17 -31.76 12.07 -18.95
N THR A 18 -31.98 13.12 -19.75
CA THR A 18 -31.29 14.40 -19.58
C THR A 18 -32.19 15.36 -18.81
N ILE A 19 -31.68 15.87 -17.68
CA ILE A 19 -32.36 16.89 -16.85
C ILE A 19 -31.51 18.14 -16.89
N GLY A 20 -32.04 19.21 -17.49
CA GLY A 20 -31.33 20.47 -17.73
C GLY A 20 -30.48 20.42 -19.00
N GLY A 21 -30.00 21.57 -19.42
CA GLY A 21 -29.09 21.78 -20.55
C GLY A 21 -27.76 22.36 -20.09
N SER A 22 -26.88 22.72 -21.04
CA SER A 22 -25.61 23.37 -20.76
C SER A 22 -25.84 24.67 -19.96
N GLY A 23 -25.12 24.81 -18.83
CA GLY A 23 -25.24 25.95 -17.92
C GLY A 23 -26.45 25.91 -16.97
N THR A 24 -27.28 24.87 -17.00
CA THR A 24 -28.40 24.71 -16.07
C THR A 24 -27.95 24.01 -14.79
N ALA A 25 -28.22 24.62 -13.64
CA ALA A 25 -28.04 23.98 -12.34
C ALA A 25 -29.26 23.11 -11.99
N VAL A 26 -29.02 21.89 -11.60
CA VAL A 26 -30.01 21.00 -11.00
C VAL A 26 -29.79 21.02 -9.50
N SER A 27 -30.73 21.61 -8.74
CA SER A 27 -30.64 21.70 -7.28
C SER A 27 -31.64 20.76 -6.62
N LEU A 28 -31.16 20.01 -5.63
CA LEU A 28 -32.03 19.24 -4.75
C LEU A 28 -32.67 20.15 -3.69
N GLY A 29 -33.93 19.92 -3.37
CA GLY A 29 -34.58 20.59 -2.25
C GLY A 29 -33.92 20.27 -0.92
N SER A 30 -34.14 21.12 0.11
CA SER A 30 -33.64 20.86 1.46
C SER A 30 -34.18 19.53 1.99
N GLY A 31 -33.30 18.68 2.48
CA GLY A 31 -33.63 17.34 2.99
C GLY A 31 -33.77 16.26 1.91
N ALA A 32 -33.68 16.61 0.62
CA ALA A 32 -33.63 15.61 -0.46
C ALA A 32 -32.23 14.99 -0.56
N THR A 33 -32.17 13.70 -0.83
CA THR A 33 -30.92 12.95 -1.04
C THR A 33 -30.81 12.48 -2.49
N GLN A 34 -29.59 12.40 -2.98
CA GLN A 34 -29.32 11.81 -4.30
C GLN A 34 -28.74 10.41 -4.13
N THR A 35 -29.18 9.47 -4.99
CA THR A 35 -28.62 8.14 -5.06
C THR A 35 -28.30 7.82 -6.51
N GLY A 36 -27.07 7.38 -6.80
CA GLY A 36 -26.67 6.98 -8.16
C GLY A 36 -26.32 8.12 -9.13
N PHE A 37 -26.41 9.38 -8.73
CA PHE A 37 -25.81 10.48 -9.50
C PHE A 37 -24.30 10.44 -9.36
N GLY A 38 -23.58 10.65 -10.47
CA GLY A 38 -22.12 10.58 -10.53
C GLY A 38 -21.43 11.32 -9.37
N ARG A 39 -20.32 10.79 -8.91
CA ARG A 39 -19.58 11.32 -7.78
C ARG A 39 -19.00 12.68 -8.10
N SER A 40 -19.21 13.64 -7.23
CA SER A 40 -18.55 14.95 -7.25
C SER A 40 -17.13 14.91 -6.65
N GLY A 41 -16.41 13.79 -6.75
CA GLY A 41 -15.04 13.64 -6.23
C GLY A 41 -14.94 13.46 -4.71
N ALA A 42 -16.04 13.45 -3.97
CA ALA A 42 -16.08 13.20 -2.53
C ALA A 42 -16.52 11.75 -2.24
N VAL A 43 -16.00 11.19 -1.17
CA VAL A 43 -16.48 9.93 -0.61
C VAL A 43 -17.69 10.18 0.30
N ASP A 44 -18.55 9.19 0.42
CA ASP A 44 -19.63 9.18 1.42
C ASP A 44 -19.06 8.67 2.75
N TRP A 45 -18.95 9.54 3.74
CA TRP A 45 -18.36 9.21 5.02
C TRP A 45 -19.30 8.37 5.89
N GLU A 46 -18.84 7.19 6.27
CA GLU A 46 -19.51 6.38 7.28
C GLU A 46 -19.35 7.02 8.66
N THR A 47 -20.46 7.34 9.29
CA THR A 47 -20.46 7.98 10.63
C THR A 47 -20.19 6.98 11.75
N THR A 48 -20.35 5.68 11.50
CA THR A 48 -20.00 4.62 12.46
C THR A 48 -18.50 4.40 12.47
N ILE A 49 -17.85 4.68 13.60
CA ILE A 49 -16.41 4.52 13.77
C ILE A 49 -16.05 3.04 13.71
N LYS A 50 -15.05 2.69 12.88
CA LYS A 50 -14.51 1.34 12.78
C LYS A 50 -13.51 1.09 13.90
N THR A 51 -13.74 0.03 14.69
CA THR A 51 -12.91 -0.36 15.85
C THR A 51 -12.34 -1.77 15.74
N GLY A 52 -12.53 -2.44 14.61
CA GLY A 52 -12.02 -3.77 14.27
C GLY A 52 -11.83 -3.90 12.77
N ASP A 53 -11.34 -5.05 12.33
CA ASP A 53 -11.09 -5.36 10.91
C ASP A 53 -12.38 -5.28 10.10
N PHE A 54 -12.28 -4.78 8.86
CA PHE A 54 -13.43 -4.65 7.95
C PHE A 54 -12.99 -4.61 6.48
N THR A 55 -13.95 -4.87 5.60
CA THR A 55 -13.76 -4.68 4.15
C THR A 55 -14.37 -3.34 3.74
N ALA A 56 -13.59 -2.56 3.01
CA ALA A 56 -14.02 -1.26 2.51
C ALA A 56 -14.91 -1.41 1.28
N GLU A 57 -15.84 -0.48 1.12
CA GLU A 57 -16.70 -0.36 -0.04
C GLU A 57 -16.27 0.82 -0.91
N ASN A 58 -16.41 0.64 -2.23
CA ASN A 58 -16.12 1.72 -3.16
C ASN A 58 -16.99 2.97 -2.90
N GLY A 59 -16.34 4.13 -2.79
CA GLY A 59 -17.00 5.43 -2.60
C GLY A 59 -17.23 5.82 -1.17
N LYS A 60 -16.73 5.06 -0.24
CA LYS A 60 -16.89 5.31 1.19
C LYS A 60 -15.62 5.91 1.81
N GLY A 61 -15.85 6.75 2.82
CA GLY A 61 -14.83 7.21 3.75
C GLY A 61 -15.07 6.62 5.14
N TYR A 62 -14.00 6.33 5.88
CA TYR A 62 -14.06 5.67 7.17
C TYR A 62 -13.30 6.41 8.25
N PHE A 63 -13.92 6.60 9.41
CA PHE A 63 -13.25 7.00 10.64
C PHE A 63 -12.80 5.73 11.38
N ILE A 64 -11.49 5.59 11.61
CA ILE A 64 -10.89 4.37 12.16
C ILE A 64 -10.24 4.66 13.51
N ASN A 65 -10.59 3.88 14.51
CA ASN A 65 -10.08 4.01 15.87
C ASN A 65 -9.29 2.75 16.27
N THR A 66 -7.98 2.85 16.23
CA THR A 66 -7.06 1.76 16.59
C THR A 66 -6.65 1.76 18.06
N THR A 67 -7.36 2.48 18.95
CA THR A 67 -7.04 2.51 20.39
C THR A 67 -7.02 1.12 21.02
N GLY A 68 -7.89 0.22 20.56
CA GLY A 68 -8.01 -1.16 21.07
C GLY A 68 -7.01 -2.16 20.47
N GLY A 69 -6.26 -1.78 19.45
CA GLY A 69 -5.30 -2.65 18.75
C GLY A 69 -5.16 -2.31 17.28
N VAL A 70 -4.31 -3.05 16.59
CA VAL A 70 -4.13 -2.93 15.13
C VAL A 70 -5.42 -3.28 14.41
N ILE A 71 -5.69 -2.61 13.29
CA ILE A 71 -6.86 -2.85 12.45
C ILE A 71 -6.40 -3.10 11.02
N THR A 72 -7.06 -4.04 10.35
CA THR A 72 -6.89 -4.31 8.93
C THR A 72 -8.13 -3.83 8.16
N LEU A 73 -7.92 -2.88 7.26
CA LEU A 73 -8.89 -2.52 6.23
C LEU A 73 -8.58 -3.32 4.98
N THR A 74 -9.50 -4.18 4.55
CA THR A 74 -9.37 -4.95 3.33
C THR A 74 -10.01 -4.20 2.17
N LEU A 75 -9.25 -3.98 1.10
CA LEU A 75 -9.74 -3.32 -0.11
C LEU A 75 -10.69 -4.25 -0.91
N PRO A 76 -11.58 -3.71 -1.76
CA PRO A 76 -12.44 -4.52 -2.63
C PRO A 76 -11.65 -5.49 -3.51
N ALA A 77 -12.12 -6.73 -3.66
CA ALA A 77 -11.44 -7.79 -4.40
C ALA A 77 -11.44 -7.59 -5.93
N SER A 78 -12.42 -6.87 -6.46
CA SER A 78 -12.57 -6.64 -7.91
C SER A 78 -12.83 -5.16 -8.18
N PRO A 79 -11.84 -4.29 -7.97
CA PRO A 79 -12.03 -2.86 -8.18
C PRO A 79 -12.07 -2.52 -9.67
N SER A 80 -12.76 -1.44 -10.00
CA SER A 80 -12.75 -0.81 -11.32
C SER A 80 -12.01 0.53 -11.27
N ALA A 81 -11.40 0.94 -12.38
CA ALA A 81 -10.74 2.24 -12.48
C ALA A 81 -11.66 3.38 -11.99
N GLY A 82 -11.11 4.27 -11.16
CA GLY A 82 -11.85 5.33 -10.51
C GLY A 82 -12.56 4.94 -9.20
N ASN A 83 -12.47 3.68 -8.75
CA ASN A 83 -12.93 3.33 -7.40
C ASN A 83 -12.11 4.11 -6.36
N ILE A 84 -12.79 4.66 -5.36
CA ILE A 84 -12.20 5.57 -4.38
C ILE A 84 -12.59 5.18 -2.95
N ILE A 85 -11.64 5.26 -2.04
CA ILE A 85 -11.82 5.00 -0.61
C ILE A 85 -11.06 6.08 0.16
N ALA A 86 -11.65 6.61 1.23
CA ALA A 86 -10.96 7.53 2.11
C ALA A 86 -10.91 7.00 3.54
N ILE A 87 -9.87 7.40 4.25
CA ILE A 87 -9.66 7.02 5.65
C ILE A 87 -9.26 8.23 6.48
N LYS A 88 -9.61 8.19 7.76
CA LYS A 88 -9.16 9.14 8.77
C LYS A 88 -8.88 8.43 10.09
N ASP A 89 -7.69 8.65 10.64
CA ASP A 89 -7.37 8.27 12.01
C ASP A 89 -8.21 9.10 12.98
N TYR A 90 -9.20 8.45 13.58
CA TYR A 90 -10.16 9.07 14.49
C TYR A 90 -9.51 9.43 15.84
N ALA A 91 -8.76 8.49 16.41
CA ALA A 91 -8.22 8.60 17.76
C ALA A 91 -6.76 9.10 17.80
N ARG A 92 -6.15 9.36 16.64
CA ARG A 92 -4.73 9.69 16.51
C ARG A 92 -3.84 8.62 17.17
N LYS A 93 -4.04 7.35 16.76
CA LYS A 93 -3.38 6.17 17.35
C LYS A 93 -2.73 5.23 16.34
N PHE A 94 -2.67 5.59 15.07
CA PHE A 94 -2.00 4.77 14.06
C PHE A 94 -0.50 4.62 14.31
N GLY A 95 0.14 5.57 15.01
CA GLY A 95 1.54 5.46 15.43
C GLY A 95 1.76 4.44 16.56
N THR A 96 0.74 4.16 17.37
CA THR A 96 0.81 3.14 18.43
C THR A 96 0.32 1.79 17.94
N ASN A 97 -0.83 1.78 17.29
CA ASN A 97 -1.48 0.60 16.72
C ASN A 97 -1.78 0.91 15.25
N LYS A 98 -0.96 0.38 14.36
CA LYS A 98 -1.04 0.67 12.93
C LYS A 98 -2.38 0.30 12.32
N LEU A 99 -2.75 1.02 11.26
CA LEU A 99 -3.77 0.57 10.31
C LEU A 99 -3.08 -0.09 9.13
N THR A 100 -3.43 -1.34 8.83
CA THR A 100 -2.99 -2.04 7.63
C THR A 100 -4.06 -1.94 6.55
N ILE A 101 -3.68 -1.48 5.36
CA ILE A 101 -4.49 -1.57 4.15
C ILE A 101 -4.12 -2.87 3.45
N ALA A 102 -5.00 -3.86 3.53
CA ALA A 102 -4.84 -5.15 2.85
C ALA A 102 -5.31 -5.03 1.40
N ARG A 103 -4.41 -5.22 0.46
CA ARG A 103 -4.62 -5.02 -0.99
C ARG A 103 -5.61 -5.98 -1.66
N ASN A 104 -5.93 -7.09 -1.02
CA ASN A 104 -6.90 -8.10 -1.48
C ASN A 104 -6.70 -8.55 -2.93
N GLY A 105 -5.46 -8.89 -3.30
CA GLY A 105 -5.10 -9.35 -4.64
C GLY A 105 -4.73 -8.25 -5.65
N SER A 106 -5.13 -7.01 -5.44
CA SER A 106 -4.71 -5.87 -6.26
C SER A 106 -3.29 -5.41 -5.89
N LYS A 107 -2.65 -4.62 -6.72
CA LYS A 107 -1.39 -3.94 -6.39
C LYS A 107 -1.65 -2.67 -5.59
N MET A 108 -0.62 -2.17 -4.90
CA MET A 108 -0.56 -0.85 -4.29
C MET A 108 0.64 -0.12 -4.90
N ASP A 109 0.41 0.97 -5.62
CA ASP A 109 1.43 1.74 -6.37
C ASP A 109 2.35 0.90 -7.27
N GLY A 110 1.83 -0.21 -7.79
CA GLY A 110 2.56 -1.16 -8.63
C GLY A 110 3.19 -2.32 -7.88
N GLU A 111 3.18 -2.30 -6.55
CA GLU A 111 3.79 -3.31 -5.70
C GLU A 111 2.77 -4.33 -5.15
N GLU A 112 3.23 -5.56 -4.94
CA GLU A 112 2.38 -6.64 -4.41
C GLU A 112 2.46 -6.77 -2.90
N GLN A 113 2.32 -5.65 -2.19
CA GLN A 113 2.35 -5.62 -0.73
C GLN A 113 1.25 -4.72 -0.15
N ASN A 114 0.91 -4.97 1.11
CA ASN A 114 -0.01 -4.16 1.87
C ASN A 114 0.65 -2.83 2.28
N PHE A 115 -0.16 -1.84 2.60
CA PHE A 115 0.31 -0.55 3.08
C PHE A 115 -0.04 -0.37 4.57
N ASP A 116 0.91 0.13 5.36
CA ASP A 116 0.71 0.39 6.78
C ASP A 116 0.76 1.90 7.07
N PHE A 117 -0.29 2.40 7.70
CA PHE A 117 -0.28 3.72 8.32
C PHE A 117 0.27 3.63 9.73
N THR A 118 1.38 4.32 9.98
CA THR A 118 2.14 4.29 11.24
C THR A 118 2.32 5.67 11.87
N ALA A 119 1.64 6.69 11.37
CA ALA A 119 1.70 8.04 11.89
C ALA A 119 0.35 8.47 12.47
N ASP A 120 0.38 9.07 13.67
CA ASP A 120 -0.81 9.55 14.35
C ASP A 120 -1.49 10.70 13.59
N GLY A 121 -2.81 10.61 13.48
CA GLY A 121 -3.62 11.62 12.82
C GLY A 121 -3.69 11.52 11.31
N SER A 122 -3.15 10.46 10.72
CA SER A 122 -3.16 10.18 9.29
C SER A 122 -4.53 10.30 8.65
N SER A 123 -4.54 10.76 7.42
CA SER A 123 -5.70 10.72 6.52
C SER A 123 -5.22 10.47 5.10
N ALA A 124 -5.96 9.71 4.35
CA ALA A 124 -5.63 9.46 2.96
C ALA A 124 -6.87 9.20 2.12
N THR A 125 -6.75 9.47 0.84
CA THR A 125 -7.69 9.02 -0.18
C THR A 125 -6.94 8.12 -1.15
N ILE A 126 -7.50 6.95 -1.42
CA ILE A 126 -6.93 5.91 -2.25
C ILE A 126 -7.84 5.73 -3.47
N ILE A 127 -7.27 5.70 -4.65
CA ILE A 127 -7.97 5.48 -5.91
C ILE A 127 -7.43 4.25 -6.62
N PHE A 128 -8.30 3.43 -7.20
CA PHE A 128 -7.87 2.36 -8.09
C PHE A 128 -7.66 2.90 -9.50
N MET A 129 -6.44 2.79 -10.01
CA MET A 129 -6.05 3.30 -11.33
C MET A 129 -6.32 2.25 -12.40
N ASP A 130 -5.65 1.12 -12.32
CA ASP A 130 -5.72 -0.01 -13.25
C ASP A 130 -5.12 -1.27 -12.63
N THR A 131 -5.01 -2.35 -13.38
CA THR A 131 -4.41 -3.62 -12.90
C THR A 131 -2.88 -3.59 -12.83
N THR A 132 -2.22 -2.62 -13.48
CA THR A 132 -0.77 -2.48 -13.49
C THR A 132 -0.26 -1.75 -12.26
N LYS A 133 -0.90 -0.64 -11.93
CA LYS A 133 -0.58 0.18 -10.74
C LYS A 133 -1.39 -0.21 -9.51
N GLY A 134 -2.63 -0.64 -9.71
CA GLY A 134 -3.51 -0.99 -8.61
C GLY A 134 -4.10 0.23 -7.92
N TRP A 135 -4.17 0.17 -6.62
CA TRP A 135 -4.58 1.27 -5.75
C TRP A 135 -3.42 2.23 -5.52
N SER A 136 -3.69 3.53 -5.53
CA SER A 136 -2.68 4.57 -5.32
C SER A 136 -3.24 5.70 -4.45
N PHE A 137 -2.37 6.38 -3.72
CA PHE A 137 -2.75 7.54 -2.91
C PHE A 137 -2.82 8.79 -3.79
N ILE A 138 -3.86 9.61 -3.62
CA ILE A 138 -4.02 10.88 -4.35
C ILE A 138 -3.69 12.11 -3.50
N ASN A 139 -3.58 11.94 -2.19
CA ASN A 139 -3.11 12.97 -1.26
C ASN A 139 -1.86 12.41 -0.59
N ASP A 140 -0.72 12.83 -1.08
CA ASP A 140 0.60 12.38 -0.62
C ASP A 140 1.09 13.25 0.55
N ASP A 141 0.31 13.30 1.60
CA ASP A 141 0.83 13.72 2.90
C ASP A 141 1.45 12.46 3.52
N GLU A 142 2.72 12.28 3.33
CA GLU A 142 3.69 11.33 3.87
C GLU A 142 3.27 10.60 5.17
N VAL A 143 2.29 9.70 5.11
CA VAL A 143 1.58 9.21 6.30
C VAL A 143 1.63 7.70 6.48
N GLY A 144 2.46 7.05 5.71
CA GLY A 144 2.63 5.62 5.83
C GLY A 144 3.79 5.11 4.99
N SER A 145 4.10 3.88 5.17
CA SER A 145 5.09 3.20 4.34
C SER A 145 4.49 1.91 3.79
N MET A 146 4.80 1.61 2.58
CA MET A 146 4.78 0.22 2.13
C MET A 146 5.59 -0.57 3.15
N GLY A 147 5.02 -1.61 3.76
CA GLY A 147 5.66 -2.36 4.85
C GLY A 147 7.13 -2.64 4.56
N THR A 148 7.99 -2.47 5.58
CA THR A 148 9.42 -2.69 5.47
C THR A 148 9.72 -4.10 5.02
N LYS A 149 10.31 -4.26 3.85
CA LYS A 149 10.65 -5.55 3.29
C LYS A 149 12.16 -5.63 3.11
N PHE A 150 12.78 -6.61 3.76
CA PHE A 150 14.23 -6.83 3.66
C PHE A 150 14.52 -7.92 2.63
N VAL A 151 15.73 -7.88 2.07
CA VAL A 151 16.22 -8.96 1.23
C VAL A 151 16.16 -10.27 2.02
N THR A 152 15.53 -11.28 1.44
CA THR A 152 15.53 -12.64 1.97
C THR A 152 16.37 -13.54 1.08
N ALA A 153 17.37 -14.17 1.66
CA ALA A 153 18.28 -15.03 0.92
C ALA A 153 18.62 -16.29 1.72
N SER A 154 19.10 -17.30 0.99
CA SER A 154 19.59 -18.56 1.52
C SER A 154 20.96 -18.91 0.92
N GLY A 155 21.62 -19.90 1.51
CA GLY A 155 22.94 -20.39 1.10
C GLY A 155 24.03 -20.01 2.09
N GLY A 156 25.23 -20.50 1.83
CA GLY A 156 26.38 -20.37 2.70
C GLY A 156 26.56 -21.52 3.68
N ASN A 157 27.80 -21.66 4.19
CA ASN A 157 28.16 -22.68 5.18
C ASN A 157 27.80 -22.26 6.62
N ALA A 158 27.66 -20.95 6.85
CA ALA A 158 27.20 -20.36 8.10
C ALA A 158 26.42 -19.08 7.84
N THR A 159 25.53 -18.74 8.78
CA THR A 159 24.82 -17.47 8.80
C THR A 159 24.94 -16.82 10.17
N LEU A 160 25.14 -15.52 10.19
CA LEU A 160 25.15 -14.68 11.38
C LEU A 160 24.07 -13.60 11.25
N THR A 161 23.32 -13.35 12.31
CA THR A 161 22.33 -12.27 12.36
C THR A 161 22.70 -11.28 13.46
N SER A 162 22.75 -10.00 13.13
CA SER A 162 23.03 -8.93 14.08
C SER A 162 22.11 -7.74 13.74
N GLY A 163 21.12 -7.45 14.59
CA GLY A 163 20.11 -6.46 14.32
C GLY A 163 19.35 -6.77 13.03
N ASN A 164 19.33 -5.84 12.10
CA ASN A 164 18.69 -5.97 10.78
C ASN A 164 19.60 -6.57 9.70
N PHE A 165 20.82 -7.00 10.06
CA PHE A 165 21.79 -7.55 9.12
C PHE A 165 21.85 -9.06 9.25
N LYS A 166 21.85 -9.76 8.12
CA LYS A 166 22.09 -11.20 8.02
C LYS A 166 23.29 -11.44 7.10
N THR A 167 24.33 -12.06 7.62
CA THR A 167 25.56 -12.39 6.89
C THR A 167 25.56 -13.85 6.51
N HIS A 168 25.78 -14.14 5.25
CA HIS A 168 25.98 -15.49 4.71
C HIS A 168 27.46 -15.70 4.43
N ILE A 169 28.06 -16.75 5.03
CA ILE A 169 29.48 -17.04 4.94
C ILE A 169 29.66 -18.30 4.07
N PHE A 170 30.49 -18.18 3.03
CA PHE A 170 30.85 -19.28 2.15
C PHE A 170 32.33 -19.62 2.35
N THR A 171 32.59 -20.81 2.84
CA THR A 171 33.95 -21.39 3.00
C THR A 171 34.21 -22.52 2.01
N SER A 172 33.23 -22.82 1.18
CA SER A 172 33.29 -23.77 0.07
C SER A 172 32.35 -23.30 -1.07
N PRO A 173 32.49 -23.85 -2.28
CA PRO A 173 31.57 -23.53 -3.37
C PRO A 173 30.12 -23.75 -2.99
N GLY A 174 29.25 -22.78 -3.31
CA GLY A 174 27.81 -22.82 -3.01
C GLY A 174 27.09 -21.66 -3.66
N ASN A 175 25.76 -21.75 -3.70
CA ASN A 175 24.93 -20.72 -4.28
C ASN A 175 24.37 -19.79 -3.19
N PHE A 176 24.39 -18.51 -3.43
CA PHE A 176 23.61 -17.52 -2.73
C PHE A 176 22.32 -17.30 -3.51
N VAL A 177 21.18 -17.65 -2.93
CA VAL A 177 19.87 -17.57 -3.59
C VAL A 177 19.02 -16.50 -2.92
N VAL A 178 18.71 -15.45 -3.66
CA VAL A 178 17.77 -14.39 -3.22
C VAL A 178 16.35 -14.84 -3.57
N SER A 179 15.52 -15.05 -2.56
CA SER A 179 14.10 -15.40 -2.71
C SER A 179 13.17 -14.19 -2.67
N ASP A 180 13.63 -13.07 -2.09
CA ASP A 180 12.92 -11.80 -2.06
C ASP A 180 13.95 -10.65 -2.12
N ALA A 181 13.73 -9.73 -3.03
CA ALA A 181 14.63 -8.60 -3.24
C ALA A 181 14.48 -7.47 -2.21
N GLY A 182 13.47 -7.54 -1.33
CA GLY A 182 13.15 -6.45 -0.41
C GLY A 182 12.56 -5.23 -1.13
N ASN A 183 12.52 -4.08 -0.43
CA ASN A 183 12.07 -2.81 -1.01
C ASN A 183 12.88 -1.63 -0.45
N THR A 184 12.63 -0.43 -0.98
CA THR A 184 13.34 0.80 -0.56
C THR A 184 13.03 1.23 0.88
N ALA A 185 11.87 0.83 1.43
CA ALA A 185 11.51 1.12 2.82
C ALA A 185 12.25 0.22 3.83
N GLY A 186 12.66 -0.99 3.39
CA GLY A 186 13.52 -1.88 4.15
C GLY A 186 14.96 -1.84 3.65
N SER A 187 15.36 -2.85 2.89
CA SER A 187 16.64 -2.89 2.18
C SER A 187 16.51 -3.76 0.94
N ASN A 188 16.96 -3.24 -0.19
CA ASN A 188 17.04 -3.96 -1.48
C ASN A 188 18.49 -4.04 -2.00
N THR A 189 19.46 -3.83 -1.12
CA THR A 189 20.88 -3.85 -1.45
C THR A 189 21.60 -4.99 -0.73
N LEU A 190 22.67 -5.46 -1.31
CA LEU A 190 23.57 -6.47 -0.77
C LEU A 190 25.00 -5.94 -0.81
N ASP A 191 25.70 -6.09 0.32
CA ASP A 191 27.13 -5.88 0.37
C ASP A 191 27.85 -7.22 0.34
N TYR A 192 29.01 -7.29 -0.29
CA TYR A 192 29.79 -8.52 -0.34
C TYR A 192 31.28 -8.27 -0.14
N VAL A 193 31.95 -9.24 0.45
CA VAL A 193 33.42 -9.28 0.61
C VAL A 193 33.93 -10.60 0.07
N ILE A 194 34.95 -10.55 -0.77
CA ILE A 194 35.63 -11.74 -1.27
C ILE A 194 37.07 -11.72 -0.74
N VAL A 195 37.43 -12.76 0.00
CA VAL A 195 38.79 -12.97 0.51
C VAL A 195 39.42 -14.14 -0.21
N ALA A 196 40.43 -13.88 -1.00
CA ALA A 196 41.22 -14.92 -1.65
C ALA A 196 42.21 -15.58 -0.68
N GLY A 197 42.62 -16.78 -0.99
CA GLY A 197 43.68 -17.47 -0.24
C GLY A 197 45.00 -16.66 -0.29
N GLY A 198 45.69 -16.64 0.84
CA GLY A 198 47.02 -16.04 0.92
C GLY A 198 48.01 -16.72 -0.02
N GLY A 199 48.90 -15.96 -0.63
CA GLY A 199 50.02 -16.51 -1.40
C GLY A 199 50.90 -17.37 -0.52
N GLY A 200 51.39 -18.50 -1.03
CA GLY A 200 52.37 -19.34 -0.33
C GLY A 200 53.64 -18.53 -0.01
N GLY A 201 54.08 -18.61 1.24
CA GLY A 201 55.37 -18.03 1.63
C GLY A 201 56.52 -18.56 0.75
N GLY A 202 57.30 -17.65 0.19
CA GLY A 202 58.51 -18.01 -0.57
C GLY A 202 59.46 -18.84 0.31
N ARG A 203 59.90 -19.98 -0.15
CA ARG A 203 60.96 -20.76 0.51
C ARG A 203 62.24 -19.89 0.47
N GLY A 204 62.67 -19.46 1.64
CA GLY A 204 64.00 -18.87 1.76
C GLY A 204 65.04 -19.88 1.24
N GLY A 205 65.70 -19.53 0.13
CA GLY A 205 66.81 -20.34 -0.35
C GLY A 205 67.92 -20.40 0.70
N SER A 206 68.27 -21.61 1.08
CA SER A 206 69.44 -21.83 1.89
C SER A 206 70.66 -21.38 1.11
N PRO A 207 71.56 -20.56 1.67
CA PRO A 207 72.79 -20.21 0.99
C PRO A 207 73.61 -21.47 0.80
N ALA A 208 73.97 -21.76 -0.47
CA ALA A 208 74.92 -22.81 -0.79
C ALA A 208 76.25 -22.39 -0.22
N TYR A 209 76.71 -23.13 0.75
CA TYR A 209 78.11 -23.06 1.15
C TYR A 209 78.96 -23.64 -0.02
N MET A 210 79.74 -22.73 -0.67
CA MET A 210 80.85 -23.16 -1.48
C MET A 210 82.06 -23.44 -0.57
N GLY A 211 82.41 -24.70 -0.44
CA GLY A 211 83.66 -25.15 0.09
C GLY A 211 84.68 -25.41 -1.08
#